data_9bb3877373a11783fa5e89511526c21a
#
_entry.id   9bb3877373a11783fa5e89511526c21a
#
_cell.length_a   1.000
_cell.length_b   1.000
_cell.length_c   1.000
_cell.angle_alpha   90.00
_cell.angle_beta   90.00
_cell.angle_gamma   90.00
#
_symmetry.space_group_name_H-M   'P 1'
#
loop_
_entity.id
_entity.type
_entity.pdbx_description
1 polymer ?
#
loop_
_entity_poly.entity_id
_entity_poly.type
_entity_poly.pdbx_seq_one_letter_code
_entity_poly.pdbx_strand_id
1 'polypeptide(L)'
;MGYPILTLHSHKNIMLVGHSFGCIVVSATLAGPNSRGTLVRPVNSVALVQGALSLWSYCSDIPKAPGQAGYFHSIIADHKVAGPIITTQSKYDTAVGTMYPPAVGIAGQVSFVPGELPKYGALGTYGAQGPGIQIVGMDMLPANKPYSFEAGKIYNLESSDFIRKTEQDSWWSSAHNNIYNDPAVAHAVWSAALGV
;
A
#
# COMPACT_ATOMS: atom_id res chain seq x y z
N MET A 1 -14.14 40.10 31.94
CA MET A 1 -14.38 38.64 31.96
C MET A 1 -14.31 38.14 30.52
N GLY A 2 -13.18 37.57 30.13
CA GLY A 2 -13.01 37.00 28.80
C GLY A 2 -13.47 35.53 28.79
N TYR A 3 -14.44 35.21 27.94
CA TYR A 3 -14.86 33.84 27.77
C TYR A 3 -13.76 33.09 27.01
N PRO A 4 -13.36 31.88 27.43
CA PRO A 4 -12.44 31.06 26.64
C PRO A 4 -13.13 30.68 25.34
N ILE A 5 -12.56 31.11 24.22
CA ILE A 5 -12.94 30.59 22.91
C ILE A 5 -12.46 29.14 22.88
N LEU A 6 -13.37 28.19 23.10
CA LEU A 6 -13.16 26.78 22.81
C LEU A 6 -13.07 26.65 21.31
N THR A 7 -11.86 26.70 20.76
CA THR A 7 -11.59 26.28 19.42
C THR A 7 -11.72 24.75 19.39
N LEU A 8 -12.90 24.27 19.04
CA LEU A 8 -13.13 22.89 18.65
C LEU A 8 -12.33 22.65 17.36
N HIS A 9 -11.07 22.25 17.50
CA HIS A 9 -10.32 21.67 16.39
C HIS A 9 -10.94 20.30 16.13
N SER A 10 -11.95 20.27 15.29
CA SER A 10 -12.43 19.04 14.68
C SER A 10 -11.28 18.49 13.83
N HIS A 11 -10.48 17.62 14.41
CA HIS A 11 -9.46 16.87 13.67
C HIS A 11 -10.17 15.90 12.75
N LYS A 12 -10.45 16.37 11.53
CA LYS A 12 -11.00 15.49 10.49
C LYS A 12 -9.98 14.39 10.22
N ASN A 13 -10.41 13.16 10.27
CA ASN A 13 -9.58 12.04 9.85
C ASN A 13 -9.36 12.13 8.35
N ILE A 14 -8.10 12.04 7.93
CA ILE A 14 -7.70 12.02 6.52
C ILE A 14 -7.11 10.64 6.24
N MET A 15 -7.77 9.90 5.39
CA MET A 15 -7.24 8.68 4.80
C MET A 15 -6.98 8.91 3.31
N LEU A 16 -5.88 8.42 2.81
CA LEU A 16 -5.60 8.38 1.38
C LEU A 16 -5.71 6.94 0.89
N VAL A 17 -6.43 6.77 -0.21
CA VAL A 17 -6.64 5.46 -0.83
C VAL A 17 -6.16 5.52 -2.28
N GLY A 18 -5.29 4.62 -2.66
CA GLY A 18 -4.83 4.44 -4.03
C GLY A 18 -5.11 3.03 -4.54
N HIS A 19 -5.46 2.91 -5.81
CA HIS A 19 -5.55 1.64 -6.51
C HIS A 19 -4.60 1.64 -7.71
N SER A 20 -3.90 0.55 -7.92
CA SER A 20 -3.01 0.39 -9.06
C SER A 20 -1.94 1.51 -9.13
N PHE A 21 -1.81 2.22 -10.24
CA PHE A 21 -0.98 3.43 -10.37
C PHE A 21 -1.42 4.57 -9.45
N GLY A 22 -2.66 4.61 -8.98
CA GLY A 22 -3.13 5.55 -7.98
C GLY A 22 -2.34 5.45 -6.66
N CYS A 23 -1.74 4.31 -6.37
CA CYS A 23 -0.84 4.14 -5.23
C CYS A 23 0.44 4.99 -5.36
N ILE A 24 0.95 5.19 -6.60
CA ILE A 24 2.06 6.11 -6.87
C ILE A 24 1.62 7.55 -6.62
N VAL A 25 0.41 7.93 -7.08
CA VAL A 25 -0.12 9.28 -6.89
C VAL A 25 -0.27 9.60 -5.40
N VAL A 26 -0.88 8.69 -4.64
CA VAL A 26 -1.02 8.82 -3.17
C VAL A 26 0.34 8.95 -2.50
N SER A 27 1.28 8.06 -2.84
CA SER A 27 2.64 8.08 -2.25
C SER A 27 3.40 9.35 -2.62
N ALA A 28 3.31 9.79 -3.87
CA ALA A 28 3.95 11.02 -4.33
C ALA A 28 3.37 12.27 -3.64
N THR A 29 2.05 12.29 -3.42
CA THR A 29 1.38 13.37 -2.68
C THR A 29 1.91 13.48 -1.25
N LEU A 30 2.10 12.35 -0.57
CA LEU A 30 2.65 12.31 0.79
C LEU A 30 4.14 12.64 0.81
N ALA A 31 4.91 12.08 -0.11
CA ALA A 31 6.35 12.29 -0.18
C ALA A 31 6.68 13.76 -0.51
N GLY A 32 5.86 14.39 -1.37
CA GLY A 32 6.08 15.71 -1.90
C GLY A 32 7.18 15.77 -2.98
N PRO A 33 7.50 16.94 -3.50
CA PRO A 33 8.48 17.11 -4.57
C PRO A 33 9.84 16.47 -4.23
N ASN A 34 10.34 15.61 -5.12
CA ASN A 34 11.60 14.86 -4.94
C ASN A 34 11.69 14.06 -3.63
N SER A 35 10.55 13.56 -3.13
CA SER A 35 10.43 12.87 -1.84
C SER A 35 10.92 13.67 -0.63
N ARG A 36 10.89 15.00 -0.69
CA ARG A 36 11.37 15.93 0.35
C ARG A 36 10.33 16.93 0.83
N GLY A 37 9.08 16.74 0.43
CA GLY A 37 7.98 17.61 0.88
C GLY A 37 7.69 17.45 2.36
N THR A 38 7.22 18.51 2.98
CA THR A 38 6.72 18.53 4.35
C THR A 38 5.20 18.58 4.35
N LEU A 39 4.57 17.98 5.36
CA LEU A 39 3.14 18.09 5.60
C LEU A 39 2.87 18.98 6.79
N VAL A 40 1.79 19.73 6.76
CA VAL A 40 1.33 20.51 7.93
C VAL A 40 1.02 19.60 9.11
N ARG A 41 0.49 18.41 8.81
CA ARG A 41 0.28 17.31 9.76
C ARG A 41 0.29 15.98 9.05
N PRO A 42 0.60 14.87 9.72
CA PRO A 42 0.45 13.53 9.16
C PRO A 42 -1.00 13.24 8.76
N VAL A 43 -1.19 12.40 7.75
CA VAL A 43 -2.50 11.79 7.48
C VAL A 43 -2.76 10.67 8.48
N ASN A 44 -4.02 10.30 8.68
CA ASN A 44 -4.38 9.31 9.68
C ASN A 44 -4.07 7.89 9.23
N SER A 45 -4.31 7.56 7.95
CA SER A 45 -4.01 6.24 7.41
C SER A 45 -3.87 6.27 5.89
N VAL A 46 -3.33 5.18 5.34
CA VAL A 46 -3.15 5.00 3.90
C VAL A 46 -3.58 3.58 3.51
N ALA A 47 -4.32 3.45 2.42
CA ALA A 47 -4.59 2.16 1.79
C ALA A 47 -4.04 2.12 0.35
N LEU A 48 -3.23 1.12 0.07
CA LEU A 48 -2.59 0.88 -1.22
C LEU A 48 -3.13 -0.41 -1.80
N VAL A 49 -4.22 -0.31 -2.55
CA VAL A 49 -4.94 -1.46 -3.08
C VAL A 49 -4.32 -1.90 -4.40
N GLN A 50 -3.83 -3.13 -4.47
CA GLN A 50 -3.20 -3.73 -5.66
C GLN A 50 -2.20 -2.78 -6.32
N GLY A 51 -1.25 -2.26 -5.53
CA GLY A 51 -0.37 -1.17 -5.91
C GLY A 51 0.59 -1.50 -7.05
N ALA A 52 0.56 -0.70 -8.12
CA ALA A 52 1.49 -0.78 -9.25
C ALA A 52 2.72 0.09 -8.97
N LEU A 53 3.42 -0.19 -7.89
CA LEU A 53 4.70 0.42 -7.51
C LEU A 53 5.62 -0.65 -6.92
N SER A 54 6.91 -0.36 -6.82
CA SER A 54 7.89 -1.34 -6.33
C SER A 54 7.58 -1.81 -4.91
N LEU A 55 7.75 -3.10 -4.67
CA LEU A 55 7.71 -3.69 -3.32
C LEU A 55 8.74 -3.03 -2.37
N TRP A 56 9.81 -2.46 -2.91
CA TRP A 56 10.88 -1.78 -2.17
C TRP A 56 10.64 -0.28 -1.94
N SER A 57 9.48 0.25 -2.36
CA SER A 57 9.22 1.70 -2.39
C SER A 57 9.39 2.42 -1.06
N TYR A 58 9.20 1.74 0.06
CA TYR A 58 9.19 2.33 1.40
C TYR A 58 10.40 1.97 2.26
N CYS A 59 11.25 1.02 1.85
CA CYS A 59 12.35 0.54 2.67
C CYS A 59 13.51 1.56 2.77
N SER A 60 14.30 1.45 3.83
CA SER A 60 15.47 2.30 4.05
C SER A 60 16.67 1.94 3.18
N ASP A 61 16.73 0.69 2.71
CA ASP A 61 17.78 0.20 1.83
C ASP A 61 17.22 -0.91 0.95
N ILE A 62 17.43 -0.82 -0.37
CA ILE A 62 16.94 -1.80 -1.32
C ILE A 62 17.92 -2.98 -1.38
N PRO A 63 17.54 -4.22 -0.98
CA PRO A 63 18.48 -5.34 -0.91
C PRO A 63 19.19 -5.68 -2.22
N LYS A 64 18.53 -5.39 -3.36
CA LYS A 64 19.10 -5.59 -4.71
C LYS A 64 19.78 -4.34 -5.29
N ALA A 65 19.88 -3.25 -4.50
CA ALA A 65 20.59 -2.01 -4.82
C ALA A 65 21.10 -1.35 -3.52
N PRO A 66 22.11 -1.96 -2.85
CA PRO A 66 22.60 -1.50 -1.55
C PRO A 66 23.00 -0.01 -1.56
N GLY A 67 22.67 0.69 -0.48
CA GLY A 67 22.89 2.13 -0.34
C GLY A 67 21.81 3.00 -1.00
N GLN A 68 20.77 2.41 -1.58
CA GLN A 68 19.63 3.14 -2.14
C GLN A 68 18.37 2.88 -1.32
N ALA A 69 17.79 3.92 -0.77
CA ALA A 69 16.48 3.84 -0.14
C ALA A 69 15.36 3.72 -1.20
N GLY A 70 14.24 3.15 -0.79
CA GLY A 70 13.02 3.18 -1.59
C GLY A 70 12.58 4.62 -1.87
N TYR A 71 12.04 4.88 -3.06
CA TYR A 71 11.71 6.23 -3.51
C TYR A 71 10.77 6.98 -2.54
N PHE A 72 9.89 6.26 -1.88
CA PHE A 72 8.92 6.81 -0.92
C PHE A 72 9.30 6.57 0.56
N HIS A 73 10.55 6.20 0.84
CA HIS A 73 11.02 5.96 2.21
C HIS A 73 10.79 7.16 3.15
N SER A 74 10.85 8.39 2.62
CA SER A 74 10.59 9.60 3.41
C SER A 74 9.20 9.63 4.06
N ILE A 75 8.22 8.89 3.53
CA ILE A 75 6.89 8.77 4.15
C ILE A 75 7.00 8.12 5.53
N ILE A 76 7.86 7.12 5.63
CA ILE A 76 8.11 6.39 6.89
C ILE A 76 9.09 7.16 7.78
N ALA A 77 10.23 7.59 7.23
CA ALA A 77 11.27 8.28 7.98
C ALA A 77 10.80 9.58 8.63
N ASP A 78 9.92 10.32 7.95
CA ASP A 78 9.39 11.60 8.42
C ASP A 78 8.00 11.46 9.11
N HIS A 79 7.56 10.23 9.40
CA HIS A 79 6.28 9.94 10.06
C HIS A 79 5.08 10.65 9.43
N LYS A 80 4.97 10.65 8.08
CA LYS A 80 3.91 11.33 7.35
C LYS A 80 2.53 10.67 7.45
N VAL A 81 2.47 9.46 8.02
CA VAL A 81 1.26 8.72 8.34
C VAL A 81 1.25 8.43 9.83
N ALA A 82 0.23 8.89 10.54
CA ALA A 82 0.13 8.74 11.99
C ALA A 82 -0.40 7.36 12.41
N GLY A 83 -1.24 6.75 11.60
CA GLY A 83 -1.85 5.44 11.86
C GLY A 83 -1.27 4.34 10.97
N PRO A 84 -2.09 3.34 10.60
CA PRO A 84 -1.64 2.23 9.79
C PRO A 84 -1.50 2.59 8.31
N ILE A 85 -0.59 1.91 7.63
CA ILE A 85 -0.58 1.77 6.19
C ILE A 85 -1.02 0.34 5.88
N ILE A 86 -2.05 0.15 5.06
CA ILE A 86 -2.42 -1.17 4.58
C ILE A 86 -2.10 -1.31 3.09
N THR A 87 -1.69 -2.49 2.68
CA THR A 87 -1.52 -2.86 1.27
C THR A 87 -2.17 -4.20 1.03
N THR A 88 -2.87 -4.35 -0.09
CA THR A 88 -3.39 -5.65 -0.51
C THR A 88 -2.44 -6.29 -1.49
N GLN A 89 -2.27 -7.61 -1.40
CA GLN A 89 -1.49 -8.40 -2.34
C GLN A 89 -2.30 -9.62 -2.79
N SER A 90 -2.20 -9.98 -4.07
CA SER A 90 -2.84 -11.18 -4.62
C SER A 90 -1.94 -11.86 -5.65
N LYS A 91 -1.76 -13.17 -5.51
CA LYS A 91 -1.05 -14.00 -6.50
C LYS A 91 -1.79 -14.09 -7.85
N TYR A 92 -3.07 -13.72 -7.88
CA TYR A 92 -3.88 -13.71 -9.09
C TYR A 92 -3.86 -12.36 -9.83
N ASP A 93 -3.24 -11.34 -9.25
CA ASP A 93 -3.10 -10.05 -9.92
C ASP A 93 -1.98 -10.09 -10.97
N THR A 94 -2.35 -10.53 -12.15
CA THR A 94 -1.43 -10.59 -13.29
C THR A 94 -1.11 -9.22 -13.88
N ALA A 95 -1.95 -8.19 -13.63
CA ALA A 95 -1.71 -6.85 -14.16
C ALA A 95 -0.44 -6.24 -13.53
N VAL A 96 -0.32 -6.29 -12.20
CA VAL A 96 0.89 -5.78 -11.53
C VAL A 96 1.98 -6.84 -11.43
N GLY A 97 1.63 -8.13 -11.35
CA GLY A 97 2.62 -9.21 -11.24
C GLY A 97 3.41 -9.47 -12.52
N THR A 98 2.77 -9.33 -13.68
CA THR A 98 3.37 -9.66 -14.99
C THR A 98 3.65 -8.42 -15.84
N MET A 99 2.77 -7.42 -15.81
CA MET A 99 2.88 -6.24 -16.68
C MET A 99 3.68 -5.11 -16.06
N TYR A 100 3.77 -5.02 -14.73
CA TYR A 100 4.54 -3.97 -14.06
C TYR A 100 6.05 -4.04 -14.40
N PRO A 101 6.74 -5.19 -14.33
CA PRO A 101 8.15 -5.27 -14.70
C PRO A 101 8.47 -4.78 -16.12
N PRO A 102 7.72 -5.16 -17.18
CA PRO A 102 7.92 -4.60 -18.52
C PRO A 102 7.64 -3.10 -18.61
N ALA A 103 6.62 -2.61 -17.91
CA ALA A 103 6.24 -1.20 -17.93
C ALA A 103 7.32 -0.26 -17.37
N VAL A 104 8.20 -0.76 -16.48
CA VAL A 104 9.36 0.00 -15.98
C VAL A 104 10.62 -0.18 -16.84
N GLY A 105 10.50 -0.73 -18.06
CA GLY A 105 11.59 -0.82 -19.03
C GLY A 105 12.55 -2.00 -18.83
N ILE A 106 12.12 -3.04 -18.10
CA ILE A 106 13.00 -4.15 -17.70
C ILE A 106 12.49 -5.50 -18.20
N ALA A 107 11.87 -5.50 -19.38
CA ALA A 107 11.46 -6.73 -20.05
C ALA A 107 12.67 -7.66 -20.24
N GLY A 108 12.61 -8.86 -19.65
CA GLY A 108 13.63 -9.90 -19.80
C GLY A 108 14.70 -9.98 -18.70
N GLN A 109 14.69 -9.10 -17.68
CA GLN A 109 15.67 -9.14 -16.57
C GLN A 109 15.13 -9.72 -15.25
N VAL A 110 13.94 -10.28 -15.25
CA VAL A 110 13.37 -10.90 -14.05
C VAL A 110 13.80 -12.35 -13.99
N SER A 111 14.98 -12.62 -13.44
CA SER A 111 15.33 -13.96 -12.99
C SER A 111 14.50 -14.26 -11.74
N PHE A 112 13.49 -15.10 -11.90
CA PHE A 112 12.74 -15.64 -10.78
C PHE A 112 13.56 -16.78 -10.16
N VAL A 113 14.17 -16.50 -9.02
CA VAL A 113 14.77 -17.54 -8.18
C VAL A 113 13.68 -17.93 -7.16
N PRO A 114 13.23 -19.19 -7.16
CA PRO A 114 12.23 -19.64 -6.20
C PRO A 114 12.70 -19.38 -4.76
N GLY A 115 11.85 -18.70 -3.97
CA GLY A 115 12.16 -18.35 -2.58
C GLY A 115 12.85 -17.00 -2.38
N GLU A 116 13.26 -16.30 -3.45
CA GLU A 116 13.79 -14.94 -3.34
C GLU A 116 12.78 -13.91 -3.88
N LEU A 117 12.73 -12.75 -3.20
CA LEU A 117 11.94 -11.61 -3.67
C LEU A 117 12.59 -11.02 -4.93
N PRO A 118 11.80 -10.68 -5.97
CA PRO A 118 12.33 -10.14 -7.20
C PRO A 118 12.88 -8.72 -7.01
N LYS A 119 13.91 -8.37 -7.79
CA LYS A 119 14.42 -6.99 -7.83
C LYS A 119 13.33 -6.00 -8.24
N TYR A 120 12.49 -6.39 -9.17
CA TYR A 120 11.44 -5.59 -9.79
C TYR A 120 10.09 -6.29 -9.63
N GLY A 121 9.55 -6.27 -8.43
CA GLY A 121 8.22 -6.79 -8.13
C GLY A 121 7.28 -5.66 -7.72
N ALA A 122 5.99 -5.86 -7.98
CA ALA A 122 4.98 -4.90 -7.60
C ALA A 122 4.47 -5.15 -6.17
N LEU A 123 4.15 -4.07 -5.47
CA LEU A 123 3.56 -4.09 -4.14
C LEU A 123 2.25 -4.89 -4.11
N GLY A 124 1.40 -4.78 -5.14
CA GLY A 124 0.14 -5.53 -5.24
C GLY A 124 0.30 -7.04 -5.42
N THR A 125 1.53 -7.54 -5.65
CA THR A 125 1.82 -8.98 -5.71
C THR A 125 2.59 -9.47 -4.49
N TYR A 126 3.51 -8.67 -3.96
CA TYR A 126 4.48 -9.09 -2.95
C TYR A 126 4.34 -8.36 -1.62
N GLY A 127 3.44 -7.37 -1.51
CA GLY A 127 3.38 -6.46 -0.38
C GLY A 127 4.58 -5.52 -0.31
N ALA A 128 4.63 -4.68 0.71
CA ALA A 128 5.79 -3.85 1.03
C ALA A 128 6.89 -4.71 1.63
N GLN A 129 8.15 -4.48 1.24
CA GLN A 129 9.28 -5.31 1.64
C GLN A 129 10.51 -4.45 1.98
N GLY A 130 11.45 -5.02 2.71
CA GLY A 130 12.77 -4.48 2.97
C GLY A 130 12.98 -3.93 4.37
N PRO A 131 14.21 -3.52 4.69
CA PRO A 131 14.57 -3.02 6.01
C PRO A 131 14.02 -1.61 6.29
N GLY A 132 14.00 -1.23 7.57
CA GLY A 132 13.61 0.11 8.01
C GLY A 132 12.11 0.39 8.01
N ILE A 133 11.28 -0.63 7.79
CA ILE A 133 9.82 -0.57 7.87
C ILE A 133 9.29 -1.68 8.77
N GLN A 134 8.23 -1.38 9.54
CA GLN A 134 7.59 -2.38 10.39
C GLN A 134 6.47 -3.07 9.60
N ILE A 135 6.75 -4.26 9.11
CA ILE A 135 5.82 -5.05 8.28
C ILE A 135 5.11 -6.08 9.14
N VAL A 136 3.79 -6.17 8.96
CA VAL A 136 2.93 -7.24 9.47
C VAL A 136 2.26 -7.92 8.28
N GLY A 137 2.61 -9.18 8.04
CA GLY A 137 1.89 -10.02 7.07
C GLY A 137 0.68 -10.66 7.75
N MET A 138 -0.48 -10.60 7.11
CA MET A 138 -1.69 -11.26 7.58
C MET A 138 -2.66 -11.53 6.43
N ASP A 139 -3.53 -12.52 6.61
CA ASP A 139 -4.60 -12.77 5.67
C ASP A 139 -5.64 -11.63 5.71
N MET A 140 -6.18 -11.27 4.56
CA MET A 140 -7.35 -10.38 4.50
C MET A 140 -8.52 -11.05 5.20
N LEU A 141 -9.22 -10.30 6.04
CA LEU A 141 -10.36 -10.81 6.80
C LEU A 141 -11.68 -10.57 6.06
N PRO A 142 -12.64 -11.49 6.16
CA PRO A 142 -13.98 -11.24 5.68
C PRO A 142 -14.64 -10.08 6.44
N ALA A 143 -15.63 -9.43 5.83
CA ALA A 143 -16.25 -8.21 6.34
C ALA A 143 -16.89 -8.30 7.75
N ASN A 144 -17.11 -9.50 8.25
CA ASN A 144 -17.68 -9.75 9.59
C ASN A 144 -16.63 -10.02 10.68
N LYS A 145 -15.34 -9.91 10.38
CA LYS A 145 -14.27 -10.07 11.36
C LYS A 145 -13.52 -8.76 11.57
N PRO A 146 -13.36 -8.29 12.81
CA PRO A 146 -12.68 -7.01 13.05
C PRO A 146 -11.18 -7.10 12.79
N TYR A 147 -10.61 -6.00 12.30
CA TYR A 147 -9.17 -5.77 12.27
C TYR A 147 -8.72 -5.10 13.58
N SER A 148 -7.42 -5.20 13.86
CA SER A 148 -6.75 -4.41 14.90
C SER A 148 -5.44 -3.89 14.33
N PHE A 149 -5.51 -2.72 13.71
CA PHE A 149 -4.35 -2.08 13.09
C PHE A 149 -3.65 -1.15 14.08
N GLU A 150 -2.34 -1.26 14.16
CA GLU A 150 -1.51 -0.40 15.00
C GLU A 150 -0.84 0.71 14.17
N ALA A 151 -0.66 1.85 14.79
CA ALA A 151 0.07 2.99 14.19
C ALA A 151 1.53 2.63 13.87
N GLY A 152 2.04 3.23 12.80
CA GLY A 152 3.44 3.08 12.40
C GLY A 152 3.79 1.75 11.72
N LYS A 153 2.81 0.86 11.53
CA LYS A 153 3.00 -0.43 10.85
C LYS A 153 2.46 -0.41 9.42
N ILE A 154 3.09 -1.22 8.56
CA ILE A 154 2.59 -1.54 7.23
C ILE A 154 2.03 -2.96 7.26
N TYR A 155 0.75 -3.11 6.97
CA TYR A 155 0.07 -4.38 6.92
C TYR A 155 -0.02 -4.88 5.48
N ASN A 156 0.68 -5.98 5.18
CA ASN A 156 0.54 -6.69 3.92
C ASN A 156 -0.63 -7.69 4.05
N LEU A 157 -1.77 -7.36 3.47
CA LEU A 157 -2.96 -8.19 3.50
C LEU A 157 -2.93 -9.18 2.32
N GLU A 158 -2.70 -10.47 2.61
CA GLU A 158 -2.84 -11.53 1.62
C GLU A 158 -4.32 -11.67 1.25
N SER A 159 -4.63 -11.29 0.03
CA SER A 159 -6.01 -11.05 -0.43
C SER A 159 -6.43 -12.01 -1.54
N SER A 160 -5.67 -13.08 -1.81
CA SER A 160 -5.94 -13.99 -2.94
C SER A 160 -7.27 -14.71 -2.84
N ASP A 161 -7.84 -14.85 -1.66
CA ASP A 161 -9.16 -15.46 -1.47
C ASP A 161 -10.31 -14.53 -1.92
N PHE A 162 -10.07 -13.22 -1.92
CA PHE A 162 -11.04 -12.18 -2.28
C PHE A 162 -10.72 -11.54 -3.62
N ILE A 163 -9.46 -11.20 -3.87
CA ILE A 163 -9.00 -10.55 -5.11
C ILE A 163 -8.52 -11.64 -6.09
N ARG A 164 -9.47 -12.20 -6.83
CA ARG A 164 -9.24 -13.30 -7.78
C ARG A 164 -10.14 -13.16 -9.00
N LYS A 165 -9.80 -13.87 -10.08
CA LYS A 165 -10.70 -14.01 -11.23
C LYS A 165 -11.93 -14.81 -10.85
N THR A 166 -13.07 -14.39 -11.37
CA THR A 166 -14.31 -15.17 -11.39
C THR A 166 -14.52 -15.79 -12.77
N GLU A 167 -15.41 -16.79 -12.88
CA GLU A 167 -15.75 -17.42 -14.17
C GLU A 167 -16.41 -16.44 -15.17
N GLN A 168 -16.95 -15.33 -14.67
CA GLN A 168 -17.61 -14.30 -15.48
C GLN A 168 -16.63 -13.24 -15.98
N ASP A 169 -15.38 -13.28 -15.52
CA ASP A 169 -14.39 -12.29 -15.91
C ASP A 169 -13.86 -12.59 -17.31
N SER A 170 -13.95 -11.60 -18.19
CA SER A 170 -13.28 -11.63 -19.49
C SER A 170 -11.76 -11.72 -19.28
N TRP A 171 -11.03 -12.10 -20.33
CA TRP A 171 -9.56 -12.16 -20.25
C TRP A 171 -8.90 -10.79 -19.93
N TRP A 172 -9.63 -9.68 -20.14
CA TRP A 172 -9.22 -8.33 -19.78
C TRP A 172 -9.51 -7.96 -18.32
N SER A 173 -10.53 -8.53 -17.70
CA SER A 173 -10.80 -8.34 -16.29
C SER A 173 -9.91 -9.27 -15.49
N SER A 174 -8.77 -8.76 -15.12
CA SER A 174 -7.89 -9.45 -14.19
C SER A 174 -8.44 -9.34 -12.77
N ALA A 175 -7.98 -10.18 -11.86
CA ALA A 175 -8.19 -10.03 -10.42
C ALA A 175 -7.93 -8.59 -9.93
N HIS A 176 -7.06 -7.86 -10.65
CA HIS A 176 -6.72 -6.47 -10.40
C HIS A 176 -7.91 -5.52 -10.30
N ASN A 177 -8.96 -5.75 -11.09
CA ASN A 177 -10.14 -4.88 -11.11
C ASN A 177 -11.29 -5.41 -10.22
N ASN A 178 -11.19 -6.62 -9.67
CA ASN A 178 -12.25 -7.23 -8.86
C ASN A 178 -12.29 -6.73 -7.41
N ILE A 179 -11.72 -5.57 -7.16
CA ILE A 179 -11.67 -4.93 -5.84
C ILE A 179 -12.89 -4.07 -5.53
N TYR A 180 -13.62 -3.59 -6.56
CA TYR A 180 -14.62 -2.54 -6.39
C TYR A 180 -15.89 -3.00 -5.69
N ASN A 181 -16.22 -4.28 -5.83
CA ASN A 181 -17.46 -4.86 -5.28
C ASN A 181 -17.20 -5.87 -4.15
N ASP A 182 -15.94 -6.02 -3.73
CA ASP A 182 -15.61 -6.98 -2.68
C ASP A 182 -15.76 -6.34 -1.30
N PRO A 183 -16.66 -6.84 -0.44
CA PRO A 183 -16.92 -6.28 0.87
C PRO A 183 -15.72 -6.44 1.82
N ALA A 184 -14.84 -7.42 1.63
CA ALA A 184 -13.66 -7.60 2.46
C ALA A 184 -12.61 -6.51 2.17
N VAL A 185 -12.44 -6.10 0.90
CA VAL A 185 -11.58 -4.99 0.54
C VAL A 185 -12.09 -3.68 1.13
N ALA A 186 -13.37 -3.40 0.97
CA ALA A 186 -14.00 -2.22 1.56
C ALA A 186 -13.86 -2.21 3.09
N HIS A 187 -14.08 -3.36 3.72
CA HIS A 187 -13.95 -3.52 5.17
C HIS A 187 -12.52 -3.22 5.65
N ALA A 188 -11.49 -3.76 4.99
CA ALA A 188 -10.09 -3.50 5.34
C ALA A 188 -9.76 -2.00 5.24
N VAL A 189 -10.20 -1.34 4.15
CA VAL A 189 -10.01 0.09 3.93
C VAL A 189 -10.68 0.91 5.04
N TRP A 190 -11.96 0.63 5.35
CA TRP A 190 -12.68 1.34 6.41
C TRP A 190 -12.10 1.10 7.80
N SER A 191 -11.68 -0.13 8.10
CA SER A 191 -11.03 -0.44 9.39
C SER A 191 -9.74 0.36 9.57
N ALA A 192 -8.92 0.50 8.53
CA ALA A 192 -7.73 1.34 8.57
C ALA A 192 -8.05 2.83 8.71
N ALA A 193 -9.16 3.30 8.11
CA ALA A 193 -9.62 4.70 8.23
C ALA A 193 -10.07 5.04 9.65
N LEU A 194 -10.71 4.11 10.33
CA LEU A 194 -11.27 4.29 11.67
C LEU A 194 -10.24 4.03 12.78
N GLY A 195 -9.11 3.42 12.47
CA GLY A 195 -8.07 3.07 13.45
C GLY A 195 -8.49 1.90 14.35
N VAL A 196 -9.31 1.00 13.83
CA VAL A 196 -9.80 -0.21 14.51
C VAL A 196 -9.32 -1.44 13.81
#